data_4ce2ccf8d40bd077ba502f476c968dae
#
_entry.id   4ce2ccf8d40bd077ba502f476c968dae
#
_cell.length_a   1.000
_cell.length_b   1.000
_cell.length_c   1.000
_cell.angle_alpha   90.00
_cell.angle_beta   90.00
_cell.angle_gamma   90.00
#
_symmetry.space_group_name_H-M   'P 1'
#
loop_
_entity.id
_entity.type
_entity.pdbx_description
1 polymer ?
#
loop_
_entity_poly.entity_id
_entity_poly.type
_entity_poly.pdbx_seq_one_letter_code
_entity_poly.pdbx_strand_id
1 'polypeptide(L)'
;TGATHASHHAPKEWIEKYKGKFDKGWLALREETLARQKAAGIVPEDTQLTDMPEDIKDWESLSKEEKDLFALQMETFAGFTEHTDVEIGRLVDAIDQIDELDNTLFIYVMGDNGASGEGGLEGTFNELVHLNGIFDAETIDSMLARSDDWGGPDSFPHFSAAWAVATDAPFKWTKQMAADFGGTRNGMVMHWPAGFDAKGEIRHQWHHVNDVAATVLEAAKIPQSKVI
;
A
#
# COMPACT_ATOMS: atom_id res chain seq x y z
N THR A 1 7.61 5.26 9.29
CA THR A 1 6.36 6.01 9.26
C THR A 1 5.27 5.22 9.96
N GLY A 2 4.16 5.87 10.39
CA GLY A 2 3.00 5.16 10.91
C GLY A 2 2.06 4.62 9.82
N ALA A 3 2.36 4.86 8.56
CA ALA A 3 1.50 4.56 7.42
C ALA A 3 1.92 3.28 6.72
N THR A 4 1.87 2.15 7.40
CA THR A 4 2.32 0.86 6.86
C THR A 4 1.31 -0.26 7.02
N HIS A 5 0.36 -0.13 7.92
CA HIS A 5 -0.64 -1.12 8.26
C HIS A 5 -1.93 -0.42 8.67
N ALA A 6 -2.76 -1.00 9.52
CA ALA A 6 -3.78 -0.26 10.25
C ALA A 6 -3.11 0.59 11.36
N SER A 7 -3.71 1.67 11.75
CA SER A 7 -5.01 2.17 11.31
C SER A 7 -4.87 3.05 10.07
N HIS A 8 -5.82 2.96 9.15
CA HIS A 8 -5.87 3.84 7.98
C HIS A 8 -6.45 5.19 8.39
N HIS A 9 -5.62 6.07 8.95
CA HIS A 9 -6.02 7.40 9.38
C HIS A 9 -5.54 8.48 8.41
N ALA A 10 -6.43 9.36 8.01
CA ALA A 10 -6.09 10.55 7.24
C ALA A 10 -6.98 11.73 7.65
N PRO A 11 -6.49 12.97 7.55
CA PRO A 11 -7.37 14.13 7.63
C PRO A 11 -8.49 14.04 6.61
N LYS A 12 -9.70 14.46 6.99
CA LYS A 12 -10.93 14.27 6.21
C LYS A 12 -10.81 14.80 4.78
N GLU A 13 -10.14 15.93 4.59
CA GLU A 13 -9.91 16.53 3.28
C GLU A 13 -9.09 15.64 2.33
N TRP A 14 -8.26 14.76 2.86
CA TRP A 14 -7.50 13.80 2.04
C TRP A 14 -8.38 12.63 1.59
N ILE A 15 -9.26 12.17 2.45
CA ILE A 15 -10.25 11.11 2.12
C ILE A 15 -11.22 11.64 1.06
N GLU A 16 -11.74 12.84 1.26
CA GLU A 16 -12.71 13.48 0.34
C GLU A 16 -12.18 13.68 -1.08
N LYS A 17 -10.88 13.81 -1.29
CA LYS A 17 -10.27 13.84 -2.64
C LYS A 17 -10.57 12.60 -3.47
N TYR A 18 -10.79 11.49 -2.81
CA TYR A 18 -10.98 10.19 -3.45
C TYR A 18 -12.44 9.76 -3.56
N LYS A 19 -13.37 10.57 -3.07
CA LYS A 19 -14.79 10.25 -3.10
C LYS A 19 -15.27 9.90 -4.51
N GLY A 20 -15.89 8.71 -4.63
CA GLY A 20 -16.42 8.18 -5.87
C GLY A 20 -15.39 7.61 -6.85
N LYS A 21 -14.09 7.59 -6.50
CA LYS A 21 -13.04 7.06 -7.40
C LYS A 21 -12.97 5.55 -7.42
N PHE A 22 -13.57 4.88 -6.46
CA PHE A 22 -13.53 3.42 -6.32
C PHE A 22 -14.89 2.74 -6.49
N ASP A 23 -15.89 3.47 -7.00
CA ASP A 23 -17.24 2.96 -7.22
C ASP A 23 -17.32 1.82 -8.25
N LYS A 24 -16.28 1.67 -9.09
CA LYS A 24 -16.16 0.57 -10.05
C LYS A 24 -15.61 -0.73 -9.44
N GLY A 25 -15.17 -0.69 -8.20
CA GLY A 25 -14.71 -1.84 -7.44
C GLY A 25 -13.28 -2.30 -7.73
N TRP A 26 -12.94 -3.39 -7.08
CA TRP A 26 -11.56 -3.93 -7.02
C TRP A 26 -11.05 -4.51 -8.33
N LEU A 27 -11.91 -5.14 -9.16
CA LEU A 27 -11.46 -5.68 -10.44
C LEU A 27 -11.09 -4.56 -11.41
N ALA A 28 -11.91 -3.50 -11.50
CA ALA A 28 -11.61 -2.33 -12.32
C ALA A 28 -10.30 -1.66 -11.88
N LEU A 29 -10.07 -1.53 -10.57
CA LEU A 29 -8.81 -0.99 -10.05
C LEU A 29 -7.60 -1.84 -10.48
N ARG A 30 -7.71 -3.16 -10.42
CA ARG A 30 -6.64 -4.08 -10.86
C ARG A 30 -6.33 -3.93 -12.35
N GLU A 31 -7.36 -3.87 -13.20
CA GLU A 31 -7.21 -3.69 -14.64
C GLU A 31 -6.56 -2.35 -14.98
N GLU A 32 -7.04 -1.26 -14.38
CA GLU A 32 -6.50 0.08 -14.55
C GLU A 32 -5.05 0.16 -14.05
N THR A 33 -4.72 -0.50 -12.95
CA THR A 33 -3.36 -0.57 -12.40
C THR A 33 -2.43 -1.33 -13.32
N LEU A 34 -2.83 -2.51 -13.81
CA LEU A 34 -2.01 -3.27 -14.76
C LEU A 34 -1.76 -2.48 -16.06
N ALA A 35 -2.79 -1.79 -16.57
CA ALA A 35 -2.63 -0.96 -17.77
C ALA A 35 -1.59 0.16 -17.55
N ARG A 36 -1.62 0.85 -16.39
CA ARG A 36 -0.62 1.87 -16.04
C ARG A 36 0.78 1.28 -15.86
N GLN A 37 0.89 0.11 -15.22
CA GLN A 37 2.17 -0.56 -15.01
C GLN A 37 2.83 -0.97 -16.33
N LYS A 38 2.05 -1.49 -17.31
CA LYS A 38 2.54 -1.78 -18.66
C LYS A 38 2.99 -0.53 -19.39
N ALA A 39 2.18 0.51 -19.39
CA ALA A 39 2.49 1.78 -20.04
C ALA A 39 3.76 2.44 -19.45
N ALA A 40 4.02 2.26 -18.16
CA ALA A 40 5.21 2.74 -17.48
C ALA A 40 6.42 1.79 -17.60
N GLY A 41 6.28 0.60 -18.18
CA GLY A 41 7.35 -0.40 -18.28
C GLY A 41 7.71 -1.07 -16.94
N ILE A 42 6.82 -0.98 -15.93
CA ILE A 42 7.02 -1.61 -14.61
C ILE A 42 6.86 -3.12 -14.69
N VAL A 43 5.97 -3.59 -15.56
CA VAL A 43 5.77 -5.01 -15.84
C VAL A 43 5.86 -5.27 -17.35
N PRO A 44 6.21 -6.49 -17.79
CA PRO A 44 6.18 -6.87 -19.19
C PRO A 44 4.81 -6.67 -19.83
N GLU A 45 4.77 -6.38 -21.13
CA GLU A 45 3.54 -6.16 -21.91
C GLU A 45 2.60 -7.37 -21.90
N ASP A 46 3.15 -8.58 -21.85
CA ASP A 46 2.41 -9.84 -21.82
C ASP A 46 1.92 -10.25 -20.42
N THR A 47 2.19 -9.45 -19.40
CA THR A 47 1.71 -9.71 -18.02
C THR A 47 0.19 -9.80 -18.00
N GLN A 48 -0.34 -10.82 -17.32
CA GLN A 48 -1.77 -11.03 -17.12
C GLN A 48 -2.12 -10.79 -15.66
N LEU A 49 -3.35 -10.34 -15.40
CA LEU A 49 -3.90 -10.37 -14.04
C LEU A 49 -4.08 -11.82 -13.60
N THR A 50 -3.78 -12.07 -12.34
CA THR A 50 -4.18 -13.31 -11.70
C THR A 50 -5.66 -13.26 -11.33
N ASP A 51 -6.28 -14.44 -11.20
CA ASP A 51 -7.68 -14.52 -10.73
C ASP A 51 -7.84 -13.94 -9.31
N MET A 52 -9.03 -13.47 -9.02
CA MET A 52 -9.40 -13.11 -7.65
C MET A 52 -9.56 -14.40 -6.82
N PRO A 53 -9.21 -14.39 -5.51
CA PRO A 53 -9.53 -15.50 -4.61
C PRO A 53 -11.02 -15.82 -4.60
N GLU A 54 -11.38 -17.11 -4.51
CA GLU A 54 -12.76 -17.59 -4.60
C GLU A 54 -13.68 -17.05 -3.48
N ASP A 55 -13.12 -16.73 -2.33
CA ASP A 55 -13.86 -16.18 -1.20
C ASP A 55 -14.25 -14.70 -1.36
N ILE A 56 -13.64 -14.01 -2.33
CA ILE A 56 -13.94 -12.60 -2.60
C ILE A 56 -15.13 -12.50 -3.55
N LYS A 57 -16.20 -11.87 -3.09
CA LYS A 57 -17.40 -11.63 -3.89
C LYS A 57 -17.10 -10.80 -5.13
N ASP A 58 -17.81 -11.09 -6.22
CA ASP A 58 -17.84 -10.20 -7.37
C ASP A 58 -18.46 -8.86 -6.97
N TRP A 59 -17.83 -7.75 -7.35
CA TRP A 59 -18.31 -6.40 -7.08
C TRP A 59 -19.75 -6.18 -7.53
N GLU A 60 -20.12 -6.71 -8.68
CA GLU A 60 -21.48 -6.53 -9.23
C GLU A 60 -22.55 -7.33 -8.45
N SER A 61 -22.15 -8.32 -7.67
CA SER A 61 -23.06 -9.09 -6.82
C SER A 61 -23.37 -8.41 -5.47
N LEU A 62 -22.64 -7.35 -5.12
CA LEU A 62 -22.76 -6.65 -3.85
C LEU A 62 -24.00 -5.77 -3.82
N SER A 63 -24.59 -5.62 -2.63
CA SER A 63 -25.63 -4.62 -2.35
C SER A 63 -25.06 -3.20 -2.47
N LYS A 64 -25.94 -2.22 -2.53
CA LYS A 64 -25.52 -0.80 -2.53
C LYS A 64 -24.77 -0.46 -1.25
N GLU A 65 -25.24 -0.93 -0.12
CA GLU A 65 -24.67 -0.71 1.21
C GLU A 65 -23.26 -1.30 1.31
N GLU A 66 -23.05 -2.51 0.80
CA GLU A 66 -21.73 -3.12 0.71
C GLU A 66 -20.80 -2.29 -0.19
N LYS A 67 -21.26 -1.89 -1.38
CA LYS A 67 -20.47 -1.05 -2.31
C LYS A 67 -20.09 0.29 -1.68
N ASP A 68 -21.03 0.95 -1.00
CA ASP A 68 -20.78 2.23 -0.33
C ASP A 68 -19.69 2.08 0.76
N LEU A 69 -19.76 1.01 1.57
CA LEU A 69 -18.77 0.73 2.61
C LEU A 69 -17.39 0.43 2.02
N PHE A 70 -17.32 -0.46 1.03
CA PHE A 70 -16.05 -0.84 0.44
C PHE A 70 -15.41 0.32 -0.32
N ALA A 71 -16.18 1.16 -1.00
CA ALA A 71 -15.66 2.37 -1.63
C ALA A 71 -15.04 3.30 -0.57
N LEU A 72 -15.74 3.56 0.55
CA LEU A 72 -15.23 4.37 1.66
C LEU A 72 -13.92 3.83 2.25
N GLN A 73 -13.80 2.52 2.39
CA GLN A 73 -12.57 1.88 2.87
C GLN A 73 -11.37 2.21 1.97
N MET A 74 -11.56 2.10 0.66
CA MET A 74 -10.48 2.37 -0.30
C MET A 74 -10.21 3.87 -0.48
N GLU A 75 -11.23 4.72 -0.41
CA GLU A 75 -11.10 6.18 -0.37
C GLU A 75 -10.23 6.62 0.82
N THR A 76 -10.50 6.02 1.99
CA THR A 76 -9.73 6.27 3.22
C THR A 76 -8.28 5.84 3.05
N PHE A 77 -8.03 4.64 2.54
CA PHE A 77 -6.68 4.13 2.30
C PHE A 77 -5.92 4.98 1.29
N ALA A 78 -6.58 5.41 0.21
CA ALA A 78 -5.96 6.28 -0.79
C ALA A 78 -5.60 7.65 -0.22
N GLY A 79 -6.49 8.25 0.57
CA GLY A 79 -6.22 9.50 1.29
C GLY A 79 -5.06 9.38 2.28
N PHE A 80 -5.02 8.29 3.03
CA PHE A 80 -3.93 7.93 3.94
C PHE A 80 -2.59 7.78 3.22
N THR A 81 -2.58 7.10 2.06
CA THR A 81 -1.38 6.89 1.26
C THR A 81 -0.87 8.19 0.65
N GLU A 82 -1.74 9.00 0.05
CA GLU A 82 -1.36 10.31 -0.52
C GLU A 82 -0.85 11.27 0.56
N HIS A 83 -1.52 11.33 1.71
CA HIS A 83 -1.06 12.14 2.83
C HIS A 83 0.35 11.75 3.27
N THR A 84 0.62 10.46 3.37
CA THR A 84 1.96 9.94 3.71
C THR A 84 3.00 10.35 2.67
N ASP A 85 2.68 10.22 1.38
CA ASP A 85 3.58 10.59 0.29
C ASP A 85 3.95 12.08 0.33
N VAL A 86 2.97 12.94 0.59
CA VAL A 86 3.22 14.39 0.75
C VAL A 86 4.13 14.68 1.96
N GLU A 87 3.95 13.98 3.08
CA GLU A 87 4.83 14.16 4.25
C GLU A 87 6.26 13.66 3.98
N ILE A 88 6.43 12.63 3.16
CA ILE A 88 7.74 12.19 2.66
C ILE A 88 8.35 13.27 1.75
N GLY A 89 7.56 13.85 0.87
CA GLY A 89 7.99 14.99 0.03
C GLY A 89 8.51 16.16 0.87
N ARG A 90 7.82 16.52 1.96
CA ARG A 90 8.29 17.55 2.90
C ARG A 90 9.64 17.22 3.55
N LEU A 91 9.90 15.92 3.83
CA LEU A 91 11.20 15.50 4.33
C LEU A 91 12.30 15.69 3.27
N VAL A 92 12.02 15.34 2.02
CA VAL A 92 12.95 15.56 0.89
C VAL A 92 13.25 17.05 0.73
N ASP A 93 12.22 17.91 0.73
CA ASP A 93 12.37 19.36 0.66
C ASP A 93 13.23 19.92 1.81
N ALA A 94 13.06 19.38 3.03
CA ALA A 94 13.86 19.82 4.18
C ALA A 94 15.35 19.46 4.04
N ILE A 95 15.65 18.31 3.43
CA ILE A 95 17.04 17.90 3.15
C ILE A 95 17.65 18.80 2.04
N ASP A 96 16.86 19.14 1.03
CA ASP A 96 17.26 20.05 -0.05
C ASP A 96 17.56 21.46 0.49
N GLN A 97 16.74 21.99 1.38
CA GLN A 97 16.92 23.32 2.00
C GLN A 97 18.21 23.49 2.79
N ILE A 98 18.83 22.40 3.18
CA ILE A 98 20.15 22.42 3.86
C ILE A 98 21.29 22.03 2.92
N ASP A 99 21.05 22.01 1.59
CA ASP A 99 22.03 21.69 0.53
C ASP A 99 22.65 20.27 0.65
N GLU A 100 21.93 19.31 1.24
CA GLU A 100 22.45 17.94 1.45
C GLU A 100 21.77 16.88 0.57
N LEU A 101 20.75 17.23 -0.22
CA LEU A 101 19.98 16.26 -1.00
C LEU A 101 20.83 15.53 -2.04
N ASP A 102 21.73 16.24 -2.74
CA ASP A 102 22.61 15.66 -3.76
C ASP A 102 23.54 14.57 -3.19
N ASN A 103 23.95 14.70 -1.92
CA ASN A 103 24.83 13.75 -1.24
C ASN A 103 24.10 12.88 -0.22
N THR A 104 22.79 12.81 -0.29
CA THR A 104 21.96 11.94 0.55
C THR A 104 21.50 10.72 -0.25
N LEU A 105 21.82 9.51 0.23
CA LEU A 105 21.19 8.29 -0.26
C LEU A 105 19.78 8.19 0.34
N PHE A 106 18.79 8.53 -0.46
CA PHE A 106 17.38 8.40 -0.10
C PHE A 106 16.82 7.08 -0.62
N ILE A 107 16.30 6.24 0.26
CA ILE A 107 15.70 4.94 -0.08
C ILE A 107 14.25 4.95 0.41
N TYR A 108 13.31 4.80 -0.51
CA TYR A 108 11.90 4.66 -0.21
C TYR A 108 11.42 3.25 -0.56
N VAL A 109 11.09 2.46 0.44
CA VAL A 109 10.51 1.12 0.30
C VAL A 109 9.02 1.22 0.60
N MET A 110 8.20 0.90 -0.41
CA MET A 110 6.73 0.99 -0.31
C MET A 110 6.16 -0.29 0.31
N GLY A 111 6.40 -0.49 1.59
CA GLY A 111 6.08 -1.73 2.30
C GLY A 111 7.20 -2.77 2.18
N ASP A 112 7.35 -3.57 3.22
CA ASP A 112 8.31 -4.68 3.30
C ASP A 112 7.70 -6.02 2.87
N ASN A 113 6.40 -6.06 2.69
CA ASN A 113 5.60 -7.19 2.22
C ASN A 113 4.36 -6.65 1.48
N GLY A 114 3.55 -7.53 0.91
CA GLY A 114 2.32 -7.16 0.22
C GLY A 114 1.29 -6.49 1.11
N ALA A 115 0.21 -6.01 0.51
CA ALA A 115 -0.88 -5.37 1.21
C ALA A 115 -1.54 -6.30 2.23
N SER A 116 -1.97 -5.76 3.36
CA SER A 116 -2.59 -6.54 4.43
C SER A 116 -4.04 -6.90 4.10
N GLY A 117 -4.36 -8.18 4.20
CA GLY A 117 -5.75 -8.68 4.15
C GLY A 117 -6.36 -8.89 5.54
N GLU A 118 -5.72 -8.38 6.61
CA GLU A 118 -6.11 -8.65 8.01
C GLU A 118 -7.41 -7.96 8.43
N GLY A 119 -7.95 -7.05 7.62
CA GLY A 119 -9.33 -6.55 7.79
C GLY A 119 -10.41 -7.58 7.50
N GLY A 120 -10.06 -8.79 7.03
CA GLY A 120 -11.02 -9.83 6.66
C GLY A 120 -11.79 -9.50 5.37
N LEU A 121 -12.85 -10.25 5.10
CA LEU A 121 -13.61 -10.11 3.85
C LEU A 121 -14.37 -8.78 3.77
N GLU A 122 -14.80 -8.24 4.89
CA GLU A 122 -15.65 -7.03 4.95
C GLU A 122 -14.88 -5.76 5.36
N GLY A 123 -13.60 -5.89 5.73
CA GLY A 123 -12.88 -4.83 6.41
C GLY A 123 -13.32 -4.68 7.87
N THR A 124 -12.74 -3.72 8.58
CA THR A 124 -13.08 -3.44 9.97
C THR A 124 -13.12 -1.95 10.24
N PHE A 125 -14.02 -1.51 11.09
CA PHE A 125 -13.98 -0.18 11.67
C PHE A 125 -12.95 -0.10 12.81
N ASN A 126 -12.73 -1.22 13.51
CA ASN A 126 -11.74 -1.35 14.56
C ASN A 126 -11.01 -2.69 14.47
N GLU A 127 -9.87 -2.72 13.83
CA GLU A 127 -9.06 -3.93 13.64
C GLU A 127 -8.69 -4.64 14.95
N LEU A 128 -8.57 -3.92 16.07
CA LEU A 128 -8.28 -4.52 17.37
C LEU A 128 -9.34 -5.54 17.80
N VAL A 129 -10.57 -5.40 17.33
CA VAL A 129 -11.65 -6.38 17.57
C VAL A 129 -11.30 -7.70 16.88
N HIS A 130 -10.88 -7.66 15.63
CA HIS A 130 -10.44 -8.83 14.87
C HIS A 130 -9.17 -9.47 15.48
N LEU A 131 -8.17 -8.67 15.84
CA LEU A 131 -6.93 -9.16 16.46
C LEU A 131 -7.18 -9.87 17.82
N ASN A 132 -8.28 -9.53 18.50
CA ASN A 132 -8.72 -10.21 19.71
C ASN A 132 -9.65 -11.41 19.44
N GLY A 133 -9.85 -11.79 18.19
CA GLY A 133 -10.66 -12.97 17.81
C GLY A 133 -12.16 -12.77 17.90
N ILE A 134 -12.65 -11.53 17.92
CA ILE A 134 -14.08 -11.20 18.04
C ILE A 134 -14.60 -10.82 16.64
N PHE A 135 -14.63 -11.79 15.74
CA PHE A 135 -14.92 -11.55 14.31
C PHE A 135 -16.35 -11.10 14.01
N ASP A 136 -17.32 -11.42 14.88
CA ASP A 136 -18.73 -11.10 14.68
C ASP A 136 -19.16 -9.79 15.38
N ALA A 137 -18.23 -8.99 15.88
CA ALA A 137 -18.55 -7.77 16.61
C ALA A 137 -18.97 -6.61 15.70
N GLU A 138 -18.60 -6.66 14.44
CA GLU A 138 -18.91 -5.63 13.45
C GLU A 138 -19.71 -6.26 12.30
N THR A 139 -20.67 -5.51 11.79
CA THR A 139 -21.47 -5.87 10.61
C THR A 139 -21.42 -4.72 9.62
N ILE A 140 -21.76 -4.97 8.35
CA ILE A 140 -21.86 -3.93 7.32
C ILE A 140 -22.69 -2.75 7.84
N ASP A 141 -23.87 -3.02 8.40
CA ASP A 141 -24.77 -1.97 8.94
C ASP A 141 -24.13 -1.19 10.09
N SER A 142 -23.46 -1.86 11.03
CA SER A 142 -22.81 -1.20 12.16
C SER A 142 -21.62 -0.35 11.73
N MET A 143 -20.88 -0.80 10.73
CA MET A 143 -19.77 -0.04 10.16
C MET A 143 -20.27 1.18 9.37
N LEU A 144 -21.32 1.03 8.56
CA LEU A 144 -21.94 2.15 7.82
C LEU A 144 -22.56 3.19 8.75
N ALA A 145 -23.14 2.77 9.87
CA ALA A 145 -23.68 3.71 10.88
C ALA A 145 -22.59 4.64 11.47
N ARG A 146 -21.31 4.31 11.27
CA ARG A 146 -20.13 5.07 11.73
C ARG A 146 -19.29 5.61 10.58
N SER A 147 -19.83 5.68 9.38
CA SER A 147 -19.10 6.12 8.17
C SER A 147 -18.48 7.52 8.31
N ASP A 148 -19.13 8.42 9.05
CA ASP A 148 -18.62 9.79 9.28
C ASP A 148 -17.35 9.82 10.14
N ASP A 149 -17.10 8.80 10.96
CA ASP A 149 -15.92 8.65 11.82
C ASP A 149 -14.81 7.84 11.13
N TRP A 150 -15.08 7.26 9.95
CA TRP A 150 -14.15 6.38 9.26
C TRP A 150 -12.85 7.11 8.88
N GLY A 151 -11.72 6.56 9.29
CA GLY A 151 -10.40 7.17 9.08
C GLY A 151 -10.07 8.30 10.06
N GLY A 152 -11.00 8.65 10.95
CA GLY A 152 -10.83 9.64 12.00
C GLY A 152 -10.30 9.06 13.33
N PRO A 153 -10.11 9.89 14.36
CA PRO A 153 -9.47 9.50 15.62
C PRO A 153 -10.27 8.48 16.44
N ASP A 154 -11.57 8.36 16.19
CA ASP A 154 -12.47 7.44 16.92
C ASP A 154 -12.62 6.08 16.21
N SER A 155 -11.82 5.83 15.18
CA SER A 155 -11.77 4.59 14.42
C SER A 155 -10.38 3.96 14.48
N PHE A 156 -10.28 2.67 14.14
CA PHE A 156 -9.01 1.98 13.92
C PHE A 156 -9.18 1.08 12.68
N PRO A 157 -9.43 1.69 11.50
CA PRO A 157 -9.98 0.97 10.37
C PRO A 157 -8.93 0.24 9.57
N HIS A 158 -9.40 -0.85 8.95
CA HIS A 158 -8.65 -1.58 7.94
C HIS A 158 -9.60 -1.92 6.77
N PHE A 159 -9.12 -1.83 5.56
CA PHE A 159 -9.89 -2.19 4.37
C PHE A 159 -10.10 -3.71 4.26
N SER A 160 -11.02 -4.13 3.40
CA SER A 160 -11.30 -5.53 3.11
C SER A 160 -10.15 -6.23 2.37
N ALA A 161 -10.04 -7.54 2.52
CA ALA A 161 -9.07 -8.37 1.80
C ALA A 161 -9.17 -8.21 0.27
N ALA A 162 -10.35 -7.89 -0.25
CA ALA A 162 -10.54 -7.62 -1.67
C ALA A 162 -9.71 -6.43 -2.16
N TRP A 163 -9.64 -5.35 -1.36
CA TRP A 163 -8.79 -4.21 -1.68
C TRP A 163 -7.30 -4.52 -1.50
N ALA A 164 -6.93 -5.35 -0.52
CA ALA A 164 -5.56 -5.82 -0.42
C ALA A 164 -5.11 -6.53 -1.70
N VAL A 165 -5.90 -7.49 -2.21
CA VAL A 165 -5.63 -8.15 -3.49
C VAL A 165 -5.61 -7.16 -4.66
N ALA A 166 -6.47 -6.14 -4.63
CA ALA A 166 -6.50 -5.14 -5.69
C ALA A 166 -5.24 -4.26 -5.72
N THR A 167 -4.72 -3.89 -4.56
CA THR A 167 -3.51 -3.06 -4.45
C THR A 167 -2.23 -3.83 -4.75
N ASP A 168 -2.23 -5.17 -4.64
CA ASP A 168 -1.10 -6.03 -5.03
C ASP A 168 -1.11 -6.44 -6.52
N ALA A 169 -2.03 -5.88 -7.33
CA ALA A 169 -2.08 -6.16 -8.77
C ALA A 169 -0.72 -5.93 -9.45
N PRO A 170 -0.32 -6.80 -10.40
CA PRO A 170 -1.07 -7.88 -11.03
C PRO A 170 -0.93 -9.23 -10.33
N PHE A 171 -0.28 -9.28 -9.18
CA PHE A 171 0.14 -10.51 -8.52
C PHE A 171 -1.01 -11.22 -7.81
N LYS A 172 -0.74 -12.47 -7.44
CA LYS A 172 -1.64 -13.30 -6.66
C LYS A 172 -1.35 -13.13 -5.17
N TRP A 173 -2.40 -13.19 -4.36
CA TRP A 173 -2.35 -13.11 -2.91
C TRP A 173 -1.86 -11.75 -2.37
N THR A 174 -1.61 -11.72 -1.09
CA THR A 174 -1.33 -10.53 -0.28
C THR A 174 -0.26 -10.85 0.75
N LYS A 175 0.05 -9.95 1.65
CA LYS A 175 0.87 -10.15 2.85
C LYS A 175 0.59 -11.53 3.49
N GLN A 176 1.57 -12.12 4.12
CA GLN A 176 1.63 -13.46 4.74
C GLN A 176 1.78 -14.64 3.76
N MET A 177 1.52 -14.45 2.47
CA MET A 177 1.65 -15.50 1.45
C MET A 177 3.03 -15.45 0.80
N ALA A 178 4.04 -16.00 1.48
CA ALA A 178 5.44 -15.94 1.04
C ALA A 178 5.73 -16.69 -0.28
N ALA A 179 4.82 -17.56 -0.72
CA ALA A 179 4.96 -18.31 -1.96
C ALA A 179 4.56 -17.52 -3.21
N ASP A 180 3.91 -16.38 -3.06
CA ASP A 180 3.35 -15.60 -4.16
C ASP A 180 3.83 -14.14 -4.13
N PHE A 181 3.91 -13.52 -5.30
CA PHE A 181 4.45 -12.17 -5.43
C PHE A 181 3.58 -11.07 -4.80
N GLY A 182 2.28 -11.28 -4.64
CA GLY A 182 1.44 -10.34 -3.89
C GLY A 182 1.88 -10.20 -2.43
N GLY A 183 2.48 -11.25 -1.85
CA GLY A 183 3.04 -11.22 -0.48
C GLY A 183 4.49 -10.77 -0.38
N THR A 184 5.25 -10.76 -1.49
CA THR A 184 6.72 -10.67 -1.41
C THR A 184 7.37 -9.68 -2.38
N ARG A 185 6.65 -9.17 -3.39
CA ARG A 185 7.23 -8.27 -4.39
C ARG A 185 6.73 -6.84 -4.23
N ASN A 186 7.57 -6.00 -3.67
CA ASN A 186 7.26 -4.60 -3.39
C ASN A 186 8.15 -3.65 -4.19
N GLY A 187 7.69 -2.42 -4.36
CA GLY A 187 8.43 -1.37 -5.03
C GLY A 187 9.44 -0.70 -4.11
N MET A 188 10.57 -0.32 -4.69
CA MET A 188 11.58 0.50 -4.01
C MET A 188 12.03 1.61 -4.94
N VAL A 189 12.23 2.81 -4.42
CA VAL A 189 12.81 3.94 -5.13
C VAL A 189 14.09 4.36 -4.41
N MET A 190 15.15 4.62 -5.20
CA MET A 190 16.41 5.13 -4.68
C MET A 190 16.76 6.43 -5.40
N HIS A 191 17.26 7.41 -4.63
CA HIS A 191 17.73 8.68 -5.13
C HIS A 191 19.05 9.04 -4.44
N TRP A 192 20.11 9.30 -5.21
CA TRP A 192 21.41 9.75 -4.70
C TRP A 192 22.25 10.32 -5.85
N PRO A 193 22.07 11.58 -6.23
CA PRO A 193 22.75 12.19 -7.37
C PRO A 193 24.27 12.10 -7.33
N ALA A 194 24.88 12.27 -6.17
CA ALA A 194 26.34 12.16 -6.02
C ALA A 194 26.86 10.70 -6.04
N GLY A 195 25.99 9.71 -5.90
CA GLY A 195 26.38 8.31 -5.78
C GLY A 195 26.22 7.49 -7.05
N PHE A 196 25.27 7.84 -7.93
CA PHE A 196 25.04 7.15 -9.21
C PHE A 196 24.35 8.04 -10.25
N ASP A 197 24.59 7.73 -11.53
CA ASP A 197 24.12 8.55 -12.66
C ASP A 197 22.69 8.22 -13.12
N ALA A 198 22.04 7.20 -12.55
CA ALA A 198 20.71 6.76 -12.94
C ALA A 198 19.65 7.86 -12.72
N LYS A 199 18.77 8.07 -13.71
CA LYS A 199 17.74 9.13 -13.69
C LYS A 199 16.38 8.56 -14.14
N GLY A 200 15.57 8.14 -13.18
CA GLY A 200 14.21 7.64 -13.44
C GLY A 200 14.18 6.28 -14.16
N GLU A 201 15.25 5.52 -14.12
CA GLU A 201 15.34 4.21 -14.74
C GLU A 201 14.60 3.16 -13.90
N ILE A 202 13.88 2.28 -14.60
CA ILE A 202 13.25 1.12 -13.96
C ILE A 202 14.26 -0.04 -13.97
N ARG A 203 14.47 -0.64 -12.79
CA ARG A 203 15.34 -1.79 -12.60
C ARG A 203 14.50 -3.00 -12.18
N HIS A 204 14.65 -4.11 -12.90
CA HIS A 204 13.94 -5.36 -12.62
C HIS A 204 14.80 -6.36 -11.84
N GLN A 205 15.98 -5.95 -11.40
CA GLN A 205 16.85 -6.77 -10.60
C GLN A 205 16.16 -7.11 -9.27
N TRP A 206 16.16 -8.38 -8.91
CA TRP A 206 15.67 -8.84 -7.62
C TRP A 206 16.59 -8.39 -6.48
N HIS A 207 15.99 -7.91 -5.41
CA HIS A 207 16.67 -7.56 -4.16
C HIS A 207 15.91 -8.18 -2.98
N HIS A 208 16.63 -8.36 -1.89
CA HIS A 208 16.03 -8.68 -0.61
C HIS A 208 16.21 -7.51 0.35
N VAL A 209 15.31 -7.32 1.31
CA VAL A 209 15.39 -6.23 2.28
C VAL A 209 16.72 -6.18 3.04
N ASN A 210 17.38 -7.33 3.24
CA ASN A 210 18.70 -7.41 3.86
C ASN A 210 19.80 -6.70 3.04
N ASP A 211 19.63 -6.54 1.74
CA ASP A 211 20.60 -5.89 0.87
C ASP A 211 20.70 -4.39 1.16
N VAL A 212 19.62 -3.81 1.72
CA VAL A 212 19.61 -2.39 2.14
C VAL A 212 20.68 -2.11 3.18
N ALA A 213 20.83 -2.98 4.19
CA ALA A 213 21.84 -2.80 5.23
C ALA A 213 23.27 -2.83 4.66
N ALA A 214 23.58 -3.77 3.76
CA ALA A 214 24.86 -3.86 3.10
C ALA A 214 25.13 -2.62 2.22
N THR A 215 24.14 -2.17 1.47
CA THR A 215 24.20 -0.97 0.63
C THR A 215 24.48 0.29 1.46
N VAL A 216 23.80 0.46 2.60
CA VAL A 216 24.02 1.60 3.50
C VAL A 216 25.43 1.61 4.07
N LEU A 217 25.94 0.44 4.51
CA LEU A 217 27.31 0.34 5.02
C LEU A 217 28.34 0.70 3.94
N GLU A 218 28.17 0.22 2.72
CA GLU A 218 29.04 0.54 1.59
C GLU A 218 28.99 2.03 1.24
N ALA A 219 27.79 2.61 1.10
CA ALA A 219 27.60 4.03 0.80
C ALA A 219 28.24 4.93 1.86
N ALA A 220 28.08 4.58 3.14
CA ALA A 220 28.68 5.30 4.26
C ALA A 220 30.18 5.00 4.47
N LYS A 221 30.78 4.12 3.67
CA LYS A 221 32.18 3.66 3.81
C LYS A 221 32.50 3.07 5.18
N ILE A 222 31.53 2.43 5.80
CA ILE A 222 31.66 1.75 7.09
C ILE A 222 32.14 0.32 6.81
N PRO A 223 33.25 -0.14 7.41
CA PRO A 223 33.74 -1.50 7.22
C PRO A 223 32.70 -2.52 7.72
N GLN A 224 32.37 -3.48 6.86
CA GLN A 224 31.53 -4.59 7.28
C GLN A 224 32.24 -5.47 8.33
N SER A 225 31.50 -5.90 9.33
CA SER A 225 32.01 -6.86 10.31
C SER A 225 32.38 -8.16 9.61
N LYS A 226 33.56 -8.71 9.95
CA LYS A 226 33.97 -10.03 9.48
C LYS A 226 33.42 -11.18 10.32
N VAL A 227 32.67 -10.85 11.35
CA VAL A 227 32.13 -11.82 12.31
C VAL A 227 30.60 -11.75 12.24
N ILE A 228 30.03 -12.83 11.85
CA ILE A 228 28.63 -13.15 12.09
C ILE A 228 28.61 -14.31 13.09
#